data_6a5755d2e3d2606b652f1d85fb72f392
#
_entry.id   6a5755d2e3d2606b652f1d85fb72f392
#
_cell.length_a   1.000
_cell.length_b   1.000
_cell.length_c   1.000
_cell.angle_alpha   90.00
_cell.angle_beta   90.00
_cell.angle_gamma   90.00
#
_symmetry.space_group_name_H-M   'P 1'
#
loop_
_entity.id
_entity.type
_entity.pdbx_description
1 polymer ?
#
loop_
_entity_poly.entity_id
_entity_poly.type
_entity_poly.pdbx_seq_one_letter_code
_entity_poly.pdbx_strand_id
1 'polypeptide(L)'
;MDSLTDQVFYMNRYPTVGMVITSEGVVAIDGPMKPSDAIEWRDFIASKGPLRYHINTEHHQDHIASNWYLGGGTIISSEVTYSDFLTSLPSVEVAKERMLFYDPECGPLLDGYEIRWPDITFRRRMTLRLGGQTFHLIFSPGHTRGQTVVHAVEARVVFTADNITPGNYPFFHSAAVWEWFESLALLESLDVDWYVPGHGGPCRKDEIPRQRQRMFDVIGEVKKLKDLGLGREEVQERVNYIDRPGLEHPRVLGDRAYLLQKNGVGIVYDALGEHPSGQAG
;
A
#
# COMPACT_ATOMS: atom_id res chain seq x y z
N MET A 1 -12.36 -14.82 2.04
CA MET A 1 -11.29 -14.77 3.05
C MET A 1 -10.44 -16.00 2.89
N ASP A 2 -9.15 -15.80 2.72
CA ASP A 2 -8.21 -16.88 2.49
C ASP A 2 -7.25 -16.99 3.67
N SER A 3 -6.82 -18.22 3.96
CA SER A 3 -5.83 -18.50 5.00
C SER A 3 -4.44 -18.59 4.36
N LEU A 4 -3.47 -17.90 4.93
CA LEU A 4 -2.06 -18.01 4.56
C LEU A 4 -1.33 -18.99 5.48
N THR A 5 -1.67 -18.92 6.78
CA THR A 5 -1.26 -19.83 7.84
C THR A 5 -2.43 -20.02 8.81
N ASP A 6 -2.27 -20.81 9.85
CA ASP A 6 -3.32 -20.99 10.88
C ASP A 6 -3.65 -19.66 11.62
N GLN A 7 -2.73 -18.70 11.62
CA GLN A 7 -2.87 -17.42 12.31
C GLN A 7 -3.01 -16.23 11.38
N VAL A 8 -2.65 -16.34 10.10
CA VAL A 8 -2.65 -15.24 9.14
C VAL A 8 -3.71 -15.46 8.08
N PHE A 9 -4.59 -14.49 7.95
CA PHE A 9 -5.65 -14.45 6.95
C PHE A 9 -5.55 -13.18 6.13
N TYR A 10 -6.08 -13.24 4.91
CA TYR A 10 -6.14 -12.08 4.02
C TYR A 10 -7.42 -12.07 3.19
N MET A 11 -7.77 -10.90 2.71
CA MET A 11 -8.83 -10.69 1.72
C MET A 11 -8.18 -10.04 0.49
N ASN A 12 -8.12 -10.78 -0.62
CA ASN A 12 -7.61 -10.25 -1.88
C ASN A 12 -8.75 -9.54 -2.63
N ARG A 13 -8.94 -8.29 -2.31
CA ARG A 13 -9.92 -7.37 -2.93
C ARG A 13 -9.20 -6.09 -3.38
N TYR A 14 -9.77 -4.93 -3.11
CA TYR A 14 -9.17 -3.64 -3.37
C TYR A 14 -9.14 -2.79 -2.10
N PRO A 15 -7.95 -2.67 -1.44
CA PRO A 15 -6.69 -3.42 -1.67
C PRO A 15 -6.75 -4.85 -1.11
N THR A 16 -5.63 -5.56 -1.18
CA THR A 16 -5.42 -6.76 -0.38
C THR A 16 -5.14 -6.36 1.05
N VAL A 17 -5.94 -6.86 1.97
CA VAL A 17 -5.81 -6.58 3.40
C VAL A 17 -5.49 -7.85 4.16
N GLY A 18 -4.90 -7.71 5.34
CA GLY A 18 -4.51 -8.85 6.13
C GLY A 18 -4.82 -8.74 7.61
N MET A 19 -4.75 -9.87 8.30
CA MET A 19 -4.80 -9.90 9.75
C MET A 19 -3.97 -11.04 10.32
N VAL A 20 -3.56 -10.84 11.56
CA VAL A 20 -2.89 -11.86 12.36
C VAL A 20 -3.70 -12.11 13.64
N ILE A 21 -4.05 -13.37 13.89
CA ILE A 21 -4.72 -13.81 15.11
C ILE A 21 -3.65 -14.08 16.17
N THR A 22 -3.90 -13.58 17.37
CA THR A 22 -3.06 -13.81 18.55
C THR A 22 -3.90 -14.37 19.69
N SER A 23 -3.28 -14.84 20.78
CA SER A 23 -4.02 -15.30 21.97
C SER A 23 -4.78 -14.18 22.71
N GLU A 24 -4.51 -12.90 22.37
CA GLU A 24 -5.12 -11.73 23.04
C GLU A 24 -6.03 -10.91 22.09
N GLY A 25 -6.25 -11.38 20.86
CA GLY A 25 -7.08 -10.74 19.86
C GLY A 25 -6.40 -10.62 18.50
N VAL A 26 -6.92 -9.75 17.67
CA VAL A 26 -6.55 -9.61 16.25
C VAL A 26 -5.77 -8.31 16.01
N VAL A 27 -4.73 -8.39 15.18
CA VAL A 27 -4.07 -7.24 14.56
C VAL A 27 -4.47 -7.24 13.08
N ALA A 28 -5.16 -6.19 12.63
CA ALA A 28 -5.51 -5.98 11.22
C ALA A 28 -4.51 -5.04 10.56
N ILE A 29 -4.23 -5.29 9.28
CA ILE A 29 -3.35 -4.48 8.45
C ILE A 29 -4.16 -3.99 7.25
N ASP A 30 -4.32 -2.68 7.17
CA ASP A 30 -5.15 -1.95 6.22
C ASP A 30 -6.64 -2.40 6.25
N GLY A 31 -7.45 -1.77 5.43
CA GLY A 31 -8.85 -2.10 5.30
C GLY A 31 -9.36 -1.86 3.88
N PRO A 32 -10.37 -2.64 3.42
CA PRO A 32 -10.87 -2.55 2.05
C PRO A 32 -11.44 -1.16 1.72
N MET A 33 -11.28 -0.73 0.46
CA MET A 33 -11.83 0.53 -0.04
C MET A 33 -13.35 0.54 -0.03
N LYS A 34 -13.97 -0.59 -0.41
CA LYS A 34 -15.41 -0.70 -0.52
C LYS A 34 -16.06 -0.89 0.84
N PRO A 35 -17.07 -0.07 1.21
CA PRO A 35 -17.81 -0.25 2.45
C PRO A 35 -18.40 -1.65 2.65
N SER A 36 -18.91 -2.26 1.58
CA SER A 36 -19.44 -3.63 1.61
C SER A 36 -18.38 -4.66 1.99
N ASP A 37 -17.19 -4.58 1.36
CA ASP A 37 -16.06 -5.46 1.66
C ASP A 37 -15.52 -5.19 3.09
N ALA A 38 -15.53 -3.94 3.52
CA ALA A 38 -15.06 -3.54 4.86
C ALA A 38 -15.95 -4.12 5.99
N ILE A 39 -17.27 -4.14 5.77
CA ILE A 39 -18.22 -4.76 6.70
C ILE A 39 -18.00 -6.28 6.76
N GLU A 40 -17.84 -6.93 5.60
CA GLU A 40 -17.53 -8.36 5.53
C GLU A 40 -16.21 -8.70 6.27
N TRP A 41 -15.19 -7.86 6.09
CA TRP A 41 -13.89 -8.01 6.74
C TRP A 41 -13.99 -7.81 8.25
N ARG A 42 -14.71 -6.78 8.72
CA ARG A 42 -15.00 -6.54 10.13
C ARG A 42 -15.66 -7.75 10.79
N ASP A 43 -16.69 -8.29 10.16
CA ASP A 43 -17.45 -9.41 10.73
C ASP A 43 -16.59 -10.68 10.77
N PHE A 44 -15.71 -10.87 9.79
CA PHE A 44 -14.74 -11.96 9.81
C PHE A 44 -13.71 -11.78 10.93
N ILE A 45 -13.14 -10.57 11.10
CA ILE A 45 -12.25 -10.24 12.22
C ILE A 45 -12.94 -10.54 13.55
N ALA A 46 -14.17 -10.07 13.74
CA ALA A 46 -14.95 -10.27 14.98
C ALA A 46 -15.19 -11.77 15.28
N SER A 47 -15.32 -12.59 14.24
CA SER A 47 -15.45 -14.05 14.42
C SER A 47 -14.19 -14.72 14.96
N LYS A 48 -13.03 -14.06 14.84
CA LYS A 48 -11.72 -14.58 15.26
C LYS A 48 -11.26 -14.04 16.62
N GLY A 49 -11.81 -12.90 17.03
CA GLY A 49 -11.50 -12.28 18.31
C GLY A 49 -11.66 -10.75 18.28
N PRO A 50 -11.43 -10.08 19.42
CA PRO A 50 -11.51 -8.63 19.46
C PRO A 50 -10.39 -8.00 18.62
N LEU A 51 -10.72 -7.01 17.79
CA LEU A 51 -9.73 -6.18 17.09
C LEU A 51 -8.98 -5.33 18.13
N ARG A 52 -7.68 -5.59 18.28
CA ARG A 52 -6.82 -4.88 19.25
C ARG A 52 -6.10 -3.71 18.58
N TYR A 53 -5.53 -3.95 17.41
CA TYR A 53 -4.81 -2.95 16.64
C TYR A 53 -5.21 -3.02 15.18
N HIS A 54 -5.28 -1.84 14.56
CA HIS A 54 -5.44 -1.67 13.13
C HIS A 54 -4.26 -0.84 12.62
N ILE A 55 -3.45 -1.38 11.73
CA ILE A 55 -2.24 -0.72 11.24
C ILE A 55 -2.52 -0.19 9.84
N ASN A 56 -2.43 1.14 9.67
CA ASN A 56 -2.46 1.76 8.35
C ASN A 56 -1.03 1.83 7.81
N THR A 57 -0.80 1.17 6.68
CA THR A 57 0.52 1.08 6.08
C THR A 57 0.89 2.31 5.27
N GLU A 58 -0.10 3.02 4.73
CA GLU A 58 0.05 4.23 3.94
C GLU A 58 -1.20 5.12 3.98
N HIS A 59 -1.18 6.25 3.23
CA HIS A 59 -2.23 7.27 3.26
C HIS A 59 -3.24 7.21 2.11
N HIS A 60 -3.05 6.35 1.10
CA HIS A 60 -4.03 6.23 0.03
C HIS A 60 -5.37 5.74 0.56
N GLN A 61 -6.44 6.31 0.02
CA GLN A 61 -7.76 6.11 0.59
C GLN A 61 -8.19 4.64 0.58
N ASP A 62 -7.76 3.87 -0.39
CA ASP A 62 -8.09 2.45 -0.48
C ASP A 62 -7.50 1.62 0.70
N HIS A 63 -6.47 2.12 1.39
CA HIS A 63 -5.92 1.49 2.60
C HIS A 63 -6.56 1.97 3.90
N ILE A 64 -7.16 3.17 3.91
CA ILE A 64 -7.60 3.85 5.14
C ILE A 64 -9.11 4.12 5.21
N ALA A 65 -9.84 4.02 4.08
CA ALA A 65 -11.26 4.36 4.02
C ALA A 65 -12.10 3.56 5.01
N SER A 66 -11.74 2.31 5.26
CA SER A 66 -12.46 1.41 6.16
C SER A 66 -12.12 1.56 7.63
N ASN A 67 -11.24 2.46 8.03
CA ASN A 67 -10.92 2.70 9.44
C ASN A 67 -12.19 2.84 10.30
N TRP A 68 -13.20 3.51 9.77
CA TRP A 68 -14.49 3.71 10.45
C TRP A 68 -15.30 2.41 10.54
N TYR A 69 -15.36 1.62 9.44
CA TYR A 69 -16.17 0.41 9.38
C TYR A 69 -15.63 -0.72 10.28
N LEU A 70 -14.32 -0.80 10.48
CA LEU A 70 -13.71 -1.80 11.36
C LEU A 70 -14.05 -1.58 12.82
N GLY A 71 -14.43 -0.37 13.21
CA GLY A 71 -15.12 -0.03 14.45
C GLY A 71 -14.28 -0.08 15.71
N GLY A 72 -13.45 -1.07 15.92
CA GLY A 72 -12.66 -1.28 17.14
C GLY A 72 -11.15 -1.11 16.93
N GLY A 73 -10.40 -1.37 17.99
CA GLY A 73 -8.94 -1.37 17.97
C GLY A 73 -8.31 0.04 17.95
N THR A 74 -7.04 0.08 18.33
CA THR A 74 -6.19 1.28 18.26
C THR A 74 -5.57 1.35 16.87
N ILE A 75 -5.71 2.48 16.17
CA ILE A 75 -5.16 2.68 14.83
C ILE A 75 -3.73 3.21 14.95
N ILE A 76 -2.80 2.57 14.24
CA ILE A 76 -1.38 2.93 14.25
C ILE A 76 -0.92 3.24 12.84
N SER A 77 -0.15 4.32 12.65
CA SER A 77 0.52 4.64 11.39
C SER A 77 1.90 5.27 11.60
N SER A 78 2.68 5.47 10.53
CA SER A 78 3.83 6.37 10.59
C SER A 78 3.37 7.83 10.74
N GLU A 79 4.21 8.70 11.33
CA GLU A 79 3.93 10.15 11.41
C GLU A 79 3.74 10.75 10.01
N VAL A 80 4.49 10.27 9.01
CA VAL A 80 4.39 10.75 7.63
C VAL A 80 3.07 10.31 7.00
N THR A 81 2.67 9.05 7.18
CA THR A 81 1.35 8.56 6.73
C THR A 81 0.23 9.38 7.34
N TYR A 82 0.29 9.67 8.65
CA TYR A 82 -0.71 10.51 9.31
C TYR A 82 -0.77 11.93 8.70
N SER A 83 0.40 12.56 8.49
CA SER A 83 0.46 13.89 7.87
C SER A 83 -0.12 13.91 6.46
N ASP A 84 0.20 12.88 5.66
CA ASP A 84 -0.29 12.77 4.29
C ASP A 84 -1.78 12.42 4.23
N PHE A 85 -2.26 11.64 5.20
CA PHE A 85 -3.68 11.35 5.35
C PHE A 85 -4.51 12.63 5.52
N LEU A 86 -4.07 13.58 6.37
CA LEU A 86 -4.75 14.87 6.58
C LEU A 86 -4.96 15.67 5.28
N THR A 87 -4.04 15.53 4.33
CA THR A 87 -4.10 16.23 3.04
C THR A 87 -4.78 15.43 1.94
N SER A 88 -4.62 14.11 1.93
CA SER A 88 -5.17 13.23 0.89
C SER A 88 -6.67 12.98 1.05
N LEU A 89 -7.18 13.09 2.28
CA LEU A 89 -8.59 12.88 2.60
C LEU A 89 -9.15 14.10 3.37
N PRO A 90 -9.33 15.24 2.70
CA PRO A 90 -9.58 16.52 3.34
C PRO A 90 -10.98 16.63 3.99
N SER A 91 -11.95 15.83 3.58
CA SER A 91 -13.29 15.85 4.14
C SER A 91 -14.04 14.53 3.99
N VAL A 92 -15.11 14.38 4.79
CA VAL A 92 -16.03 13.23 4.72
C VAL A 92 -16.71 13.13 3.36
N GLU A 93 -17.06 14.26 2.73
CA GLU A 93 -17.71 14.32 1.43
C GLU A 93 -16.78 13.74 0.34
N VAL A 94 -15.52 14.16 0.32
CA VAL A 94 -14.50 13.61 -0.61
C VAL A 94 -14.30 12.11 -0.38
N ALA A 95 -14.29 11.67 0.88
CA ALA A 95 -14.19 10.24 1.20
C ALA A 95 -15.39 9.46 0.62
N LYS A 96 -16.62 9.95 0.86
CA LYS A 96 -17.85 9.32 0.37
C LYS A 96 -17.94 9.29 -1.16
N GLU A 97 -17.60 10.40 -1.82
CA GLU A 97 -17.57 10.47 -3.29
C GLU A 97 -16.64 9.39 -3.87
N ARG A 98 -15.45 9.24 -3.32
CA ARG A 98 -14.50 8.22 -3.78
C ARG A 98 -14.98 6.80 -3.49
N MET A 99 -15.62 6.55 -2.33
CA MET A 99 -16.20 5.24 -2.03
C MET A 99 -17.31 4.89 -3.03
N LEU A 100 -18.18 5.83 -3.37
CA LEU A 100 -19.23 5.65 -4.37
C LEU A 100 -18.68 5.38 -5.77
N PHE A 101 -17.49 5.89 -6.10
CA PHE A 101 -16.83 5.57 -7.37
C PHE A 101 -16.46 4.08 -7.47
N TYR A 102 -15.96 3.49 -6.37
CA TYR A 102 -15.54 2.08 -6.32
C TYR A 102 -16.69 1.11 -5.97
N ASP A 103 -17.69 1.59 -5.28
CA ASP A 103 -18.87 0.82 -4.82
C ASP A 103 -20.14 1.68 -4.99
N PRO A 104 -20.68 1.79 -6.23
CA PRO A 104 -21.83 2.67 -6.51
C PRO A 104 -23.08 2.36 -5.70
N GLU A 105 -23.19 1.14 -5.15
CA GLU A 105 -24.34 0.71 -4.36
C GLU A 105 -24.16 0.96 -2.86
N CYS A 106 -22.99 1.45 -2.43
CA CYS A 106 -22.69 1.64 -1.01
C CYS A 106 -23.39 2.83 -0.35
N GLY A 107 -24.18 3.62 -1.09
CA GLY A 107 -24.85 4.83 -0.57
C GLY A 107 -25.49 4.65 0.81
N PRO A 108 -26.32 3.63 1.04
CA PRO A 108 -26.92 3.37 2.35
C PRO A 108 -25.90 3.04 3.47
N LEU A 109 -24.72 2.55 3.12
CA LEU A 109 -23.64 2.22 4.05
C LEU A 109 -22.80 3.44 4.46
N LEU A 110 -23.00 4.59 3.80
CA LEU A 110 -22.30 5.84 4.09
C LEU A 110 -23.01 6.72 5.13
N ASP A 111 -24.18 6.29 5.61
CA ASP A 111 -24.87 7.02 6.67
C ASP A 111 -24.06 6.97 7.97
N GLY A 112 -23.87 8.14 8.57
CA GLY A 112 -23.05 8.28 9.77
C GLY A 112 -21.53 8.05 9.57
N TYR A 113 -21.03 7.84 8.33
CA TYR A 113 -19.60 7.66 8.10
C TYR A 113 -18.80 8.88 8.56
N GLU A 114 -17.74 8.59 9.30
CA GLU A 114 -16.75 9.56 9.78
C GLU A 114 -15.33 9.12 9.43
N ILE A 115 -14.42 10.06 9.25
CA ILE A 115 -13.01 9.76 9.08
C ILE A 115 -12.41 9.42 10.45
N ARG A 116 -11.91 8.19 10.60
CA ARG A 116 -11.15 7.77 11.78
C ARG A 116 -9.66 7.90 11.51
N TRP A 117 -9.04 8.75 12.30
CA TRP A 117 -7.60 9.03 12.23
C TRP A 117 -6.81 8.02 13.08
N PRO A 118 -5.50 7.82 12.76
CA PRO A 118 -4.60 7.09 13.64
C PRO A 118 -4.55 7.64 15.07
N ASP A 119 -4.62 6.75 16.04
CA ASP A 119 -4.54 7.07 17.47
C ASP A 119 -3.10 7.17 17.96
N ILE A 120 -2.20 6.37 17.35
CA ILE A 120 -0.77 6.31 17.68
C ILE A 120 0.03 6.47 16.40
N THR A 121 1.08 7.32 16.47
CA THR A 121 2.03 7.46 15.38
C THR A 121 3.45 7.11 15.81
N PHE A 122 4.28 6.64 14.86
CA PHE A 122 5.69 6.36 15.09
C PHE A 122 6.57 6.94 13.95
N ARG A 123 7.87 7.16 14.23
CA ARG A 123 8.77 7.79 13.24
C ARG A 123 9.49 6.80 12.34
N ARG A 124 10.25 5.89 12.94
CA ARG A 124 11.12 4.98 12.17
C ARG A 124 10.77 3.51 12.36
N ARG A 125 10.55 3.12 13.60
CA ARG A 125 10.24 1.74 13.95
C ARG A 125 9.43 1.69 15.23
N MET A 126 8.45 0.79 15.25
CA MET A 126 7.69 0.44 16.44
C MET A 126 7.69 -1.08 16.58
N THR A 127 7.84 -1.56 17.80
CA THR A 127 7.65 -2.98 18.11
C THR A 127 6.41 -3.14 18.98
N LEU A 128 5.45 -3.87 18.46
CA LEU A 128 4.23 -4.25 19.13
C LEU A 128 4.32 -5.73 19.52
N ARG A 129 3.98 -6.08 20.76
CA ARG A 129 3.86 -7.46 21.23
C ARG A 129 2.45 -7.69 21.70
N LEU A 130 1.82 -8.73 21.21
CA LEU A 130 0.45 -9.10 21.55
C LEU A 130 0.27 -10.62 21.46
N GLY A 131 -0.16 -11.24 22.53
CA GLY A 131 -0.60 -12.63 22.57
C GLY A 131 0.36 -13.63 21.94
N GLY A 132 1.67 -13.51 22.22
CA GLY A 132 2.72 -14.38 21.72
C GLY A 132 3.24 -14.02 20.32
N GLN A 133 2.74 -12.95 19.71
CA GLN A 133 3.22 -12.44 18.43
C GLN A 133 3.99 -11.12 18.61
N THR A 134 5.06 -10.98 17.84
CA THR A 134 5.86 -9.75 17.74
C THR A 134 5.67 -9.14 16.35
N PHE A 135 5.28 -7.88 16.31
CA PHE A 135 5.13 -7.11 15.08
C PHE A 135 6.19 -6.01 15.05
N HIS A 136 6.99 -5.98 14.00
CA HIS A 136 7.85 -4.85 13.70
C HIS A 136 7.18 -4.00 12.62
N LEU A 137 6.72 -2.81 13.03
CA LEU A 137 6.26 -1.77 12.12
C LEU A 137 7.49 -0.96 11.72
N ILE A 138 7.84 -0.98 10.45
CA ILE A 138 9.09 -0.39 9.95
C ILE A 138 8.74 0.66 8.91
N PHE A 139 9.14 1.91 9.17
CA PHE A 139 9.06 2.97 8.19
C PHE A 139 9.92 2.61 6.97
N SER A 140 9.30 2.49 5.81
CA SER A 140 9.88 1.90 4.60
C SER A 140 9.37 2.66 3.38
N PRO A 141 9.79 3.92 3.19
CA PRO A 141 9.37 4.75 2.07
C PRO A 141 9.57 4.06 0.73
N GLY A 142 8.61 4.19 -0.17
CA GLY A 142 8.66 3.54 -1.48
C GLY A 142 7.52 4.03 -2.35
N HIS A 143 6.46 3.23 -2.51
CA HIS A 143 5.25 3.63 -3.24
C HIS A 143 4.67 4.94 -2.70
N THR A 144 4.71 5.11 -1.39
CA THR A 144 4.48 6.42 -0.74
C THR A 144 5.67 6.79 0.14
N ARG A 145 5.82 8.10 0.39
CA ARG A 145 6.88 8.59 1.28
C ARG A 145 6.66 8.22 2.75
N GLY A 146 5.42 7.86 3.13
CA GLY A 146 5.02 7.50 4.48
C GLY A 146 4.93 5.99 4.73
N GLN A 147 5.21 5.17 3.73
CA GLN A 147 4.94 3.75 3.74
C GLN A 147 5.55 3.02 4.94
N THR A 148 4.77 2.08 5.46
CA THR A 148 5.14 1.18 6.55
C THR A 148 5.02 -0.26 6.08
N VAL A 149 6.02 -1.08 6.37
CA VAL A 149 5.91 -2.54 6.27
C VAL A 149 5.70 -3.14 7.66
N VAL A 150 4.90 -4.19 7.75
CA VAL A 150 4.55 -4.85 9.02
C VAL A 150 5.07 -6.28 9.00
N HIS A 151 6.13 -6.55 9.77
CA HIS A 151 6.72 -7.87 9.89
C HIS A 151 6.15 -8.59 11.12
N ALA A 152 5.32 -9.60 10.90
CA ALA A 152 4.82 -10.53 11.91
C ALA A 152 5.85 -11.67 12.08
N VAL A 153 6.67 -11.57 13.13
CA VAL A 153 7.91 -12.35 13.25
C VAL A 153 7.66 -13.84 13.38
N GLU A 154 6.85 -14.25 14.35
CA GLU A 154 6.59 -15.66 14.64
C GLU A 154 5.74 -16.30 13.55
N ALA A 155 4.88 -15.51 12.90
CA ALA A 155 4.09 -15.95 11.74
C ALA A 155 4.92 -16.08 10.44
N ARG A 156 6.17 -15.52 10.42
CA ARG A 156 7.07 -15.49 9.26
C ARG A 156 6.43 -14.84 8.02
N VAL A 157 5.66 -13.76 8.25
CA VAL A 157 4.93 -13.02 7.22
C VAL A 157 5.30 -11.54 7.28
N VAL A 158 5.47 -10.89 6.14
CA VAL A 158 5.57 -9.44 6.05
C VAL A 158 4.46 -8.89 5.16
N PHE A 159 3.74 -7.90 5.66
CA PHE A 159 2.78 -7.10 4.90
C PHE A 159 3.55 -5.91 4.31
N THR A 160 3.59 -5.83 3.00
CA THR A 160 4.46 -4.89 2.28
C THR A 160 3.74 -3.66 1.78
N ALA A 161 2.39 -3.66 1.89
CA ALA A 161 1.55 -2.72 1.19
C ALA A 161 2.00 -2.58 -0.29
N ASP A 162 1.98 -1.40 -0.88
CA ASP A 162 2.22 -1.20 -2.31
C ASP A 162 3.72 -1.13 -2.69
N ASN A 163 4.62 -1.42 -1.74
CA ASN A 163 6.03 -1.59 -2.08
C ASN A 163 6.30 -2.82 -2.96
N ILE A 164 5.40 -3.80 -2.94
CA ILE A 164 5.40 -4.93 -3.88
C ILE A 164 4.00 -5.03 -4.51
N THR A 165 3.95 -5.13 -5.84
CA THR A 165 2.71 -5.21 -6.62
C THR A 165 2.80 -6.36 -7.63
N PRO A 166 2.60 -7.63 -7.20
CA PRO A 166 2.74 -8.79 -8.06
C PRO A 166 1.83 -8.70 -9.30
N GLY A 167 2.40 -8.97 -10.47
CA GLY A 167 1.65 -8.94 -11.72
C GLY A 167 1.34 -7.55 -12.27
N ASN A 168 1.76 -6.46 -11.58
CA ASN A 168 1.51 -5.09 -12.02
C ASN A 168 2.80 -4.27 -12.10
N TYR A 169 2.80 -3.21 -12.92
CA TYR A 169 3.83 -2.18 -12.85
C TYR A 169 3.64 -1.33 -11.60
N PRO A 170 4.75 -0.86 -10.98
CA PRO A 170 4.67 0.03 -9.83
C PRO A 170 4.09 1.40 -10.23
N PHE A 171 3.16 1.90 -9.44
CA PHE A 171 2.69 3.28 -9.58
C PHE A 171 3.57 4.23 -8.79
N PHE A 172 4.17 5.20 -9.47
CA PHE A 172 5.09 6.18 -8.86
C PHE A 172 4.42 7.49 -8.45
N HIS A 173 3.12 7.61 -8.53
CA HIS A 173 2.40 8.89 -8.37
C HIS A 173 2.49 9.55 -6.99
N SER A 174 3.03 8.84 -5.99
CA SER A 174 3.33 9.34 -4.64
C SER A 174 4.68 8.84 -4.14
N ALA A 175 5.54 8.36 -5.05
CA ALA A 175 6.72 7.58 -4.68
C ALA A 175 7.88 8.41 -4.15
N ALA A 176 8.59 7.83 -3.17
CA ALA A 176 9.97 8.13 -2.83
C ALA A 176 10.86 7.18 -3.67
N VAL A 177 11.22 7.60 -4.89
CA VAL A 177 11.71 6.71 -5.95
C VAL A 177 12.96 5.93 -5.54
N TRP A 178 13.94 6.61 -4.94
CA TRP A 178 15.22 5.99 -4.60
C TRP A 178 15.14 5.21 -3.29
N GLU A 179 14.45 5.72 -2.30
CA GLU A 179 14.17 5.05 -1.03
C GLU A 179 13.37 3.75 -1.25
N TRP A 180 12.62 3.64 -2.35
CA TRP A 180 11.91 2.41 -2.70
C TRP A 180 12.88 1.24 -2.94
N PHE A 181 14.03 1.50 -3.56
CA PHE A 181 15.06 0.45 -3.72
C PHE A 181 15.65 0.01 -2.37
N GLU A 182 15.85 0.94 -1.43
CA GLU A 182 16.27 0.62 -0.07
C GLU A 182 15.21 -0.22 0.65
N SER A 183 13.94 0.12 0.47
CA SER A 183 12.81 -0.64 1.02
C SER A 183 12.72 -2.05 0.43
N LEU A 184 12.98 -2.23 -0.86
CA LEU A 184 13.07 -3.57 -1.46
C LEU A 184 14.26 -4.37 -0.92
N ALA A 185 15.40 -3.73 -0.68
CA ALA A 185 16.57 -4.39 -0.06
C ALA A 185 16.28 -4.79 1.40
N LEU A 186 15.59 -3.94 2.17
CA LEU A 186 15.10 -4.30 3.50
C LEU A 186 14.19 -5.53 3.44
N LEU A 187 13.17 -5.53 2.58
CA LEU A 187 12.25 -6.65 2.42
C LEU A 187 12.97 -7.95 2.04
N GLU A 188 13.96 -7.85 1.15
CA GLU A 188 14.79 -8.99 0.73
C GLU A 188 15.65 -9.57 1.88
N SER A 189 16.03 -8.75 2.87
CA SER A 189 16.81 -9.16 4.03
C SER A 189 16.01 -9.88 5.12
N LEU A 190 14.67 -9.78 5.09
CA LEU A 190 13.83 -10.39 6.11
C LEU A 190 13.77 -11.92 5.95
N ASP A 191 13.80 -12.61 7.11
CA ASP A 191 13.59 -14.05 7.18
C ASP A 191 12.08 -14.34 7.31
N VAL A 192 11.39 -14.35 6.18
CA VAL A 192 9.95 -14.59 6.08
C VAL A 192 9.64 -15.58 4.97
N ASP A 193 8.51 -16.27 5.11
CA ASP A 193 8.03 -17.21 4.11
C ASP A 193 7.10 -16.54 3.10
N TRP A 194 6.36 -15.49 3.53
CA TRP A 194 5.35 -14.85 2.71
C TRP A 194 5.42 -13.33 2.76
N TYR A 195 5.12 -12.74 1.62
CA TYR A 195 4.95 -11.31 1.39
C TYR A 195 3.49 -11.06 1.00
N VAL A 196 2.78 -10.26 1.80
CA VAL A 196 1.39 -9.87 1.53
C VAL A 196 1.41 -8.44 0.99
N PRO A 197 1.16 -8.24 -0.31
CA PRO A 197 1.16 -6.92 -0.94
C PRO A 197 -0.15 -6.17 -0.66
N GLY A 198 -0.20 -4.87 -0.99
CA GLY A 198 -1.44 -4.12 -0.96
C GLY A 198 -2.33 -4.39 -2.17
N HIS A 199 -1.75 -4.76 -3.31
CA HIS A 199 -2.50 -5.18 -4.50
C HIS A 199 -1.93 -6.47 -5.07
N GLY A 200 -2.81 -7.39 -5.45
CA GLY A 200 -2.46 -8.74 -5.88
C GLY A 200 -2.45 -9.74 -4.73
N GLY A 201 -2.24 -11.00 -5.02
CA GLY A 201 -2.18 -12.06 -4.02
C GLY A 201 -0.84 -12.14 -3.28
N PRO A 202 -0.79 -12.84 -2.13
CA PRO A 202 0.45 -13.14 -1.45
C PRO A 202 1.49 -13.79 -2.38
N CYS A 203 2.75 -13.39 -2.20
CA CYS A 203 3.85 -13.84 -3.03
C CYS A 203 5.05 -14.32 -2.21
N ARG A 204 6.09 -14.76 -2.89
CA ARG A 204 7.35 -15.20 -2.32
C ARG A 204 8.47 -14.21 -2.61
N LYS A 205 9.62 -14.44 -2.00
CA LYS A 205 10.80 -13.58 -2.11
C LYS A 205 11.27 -13.30 -3.56
N ASP A 206 10.99 -14.22 -4.48
CA ASP A 206 11.34 -14.09 -5.89
C ASP A 206 10.55 -12.96 -6.63
N GLU A 207 9.51 -12.41 -6.01
CA GLU A 207 8.83 -11.24 -6.54
C GLU A 207 9.63 -9.93 -6.35
N ILE A 208 10.52 -9.85 -5.36
CA ILE A 208 11.31 -8.64 -5.10
C ILE A 208 12.22 -8.27 -6.29
N PRO A 209 13.04 -9.19 -6.84
CA PRO A 209 13.83 -8.85 -8.04
C PRO A 209 12.94 -8.53 -9.26
N ARG A 210 11.75 -9.12 -9.40
CA ARG A 210 10.82 -8.77 -10.48
C ARG A 210 10.27 -7.36 -10.31
N GLN A 211 9.88 -6.97 -9.08
CA GLN A 211 9.46 -5.61 -8.77
C GLN A 211 10.57 -4.60 -9.08
N ARG A 212 11.79 -4.88 -8.65
CA ARG A 212 12.98 -4.05 -8.94
C ARG A 212 13.20 -3.88 -10.45
N GLN A 213 13.07 -4.95 -11.21
CA GLN A 213 13.22 -4.90 -12.67
C GLN A 213 12.14 -4.02 -13.33
N ARG A 214 10.87 -4.18 -12.93
CA ARG A 214 9.78 -3.32 -13.44
C ARG A 214 10.01 -1.83 -13.14
N MET A 215 10.57 -1.53 -11.95
CA MET A 215 10.96 -0.15 -11.62
C MET A 215 12.07 0.35 -12.54
N PHE A 216 13.12 -0.44 -12.74
CA PHE A 216 14.21 -0.07 -13.67
C PHE A 216 13.73 0.12 -15.10
N ASP A 217 12.77 -0.68 -15.57
CA ASP A 217 12.21 -0.55 -16.91
C ASP A 217 11.53 0.81 -17.11
N VAL A 218 10.75 1.26 -16.14
CA VAL A 218 10.08 2.59 -16.18
C VAL A 218 11.10 3.70 -16.05
N ILE A 219 11.99 3.64 -15.05
CA ILE A 219 13.02 4.67 -14.81
C ILE A 219 13.96 4.79 -16.01
N GLY A 220 14.36 3.68 -16.61
CA GLY A 220 15.24 3.66 -17.79
C GLY A 220 14.61 4.31 -19.02
N GLU A 221 13.30 4.08 -19.24
CA GLU A 221 12.57 4.73 -20.34
C GLU A 221 12.45 6.25 -20.13
N VAL A 222 12.07 6.68 -18.92
CA VAL A 222 12.01 8.10 -18.56
C VAL A 222 13.38 8.74 -18.72
N LYS A 223 14.43 8.10 -18.22
CA LYS A 223 15.81 8.57 -18.35
C LYS A 223 16.22 8.74 -19.81
N LYS A 224 15.96 7.74 -20.65
CA LYS A 224 16.29 7.79 -22.09
C LYS A 224 15.65 9.00 -22.77
N LEU A 225 14.38 9.28 -22.52
CA LEU A 225 13.69 10.40 -23.12
C LEU A 225 14.21 11.74 -22.57
N LYS A 226 14.51 11.82 -21.27
CA LYS A 226 15.12 12.99 -20.64
C LYS A 226 16.51 13.28 -21.22
N ASP A 227 17.35 12.27 -21.40
CA ASP A 227 18.69 12.40 -22.00
C ASP A 227 18.63 12.87 -23.47
N LEU A 228 17.54 12.62 -24.18
CA LEU A 228 17.26 13.16 -25.53
C LEU A 228 16.81 14.62 -25.51
N GLY A 229 16.70 15.25 -24.33
CA GLY A 229 16.33 16.65 -24.16
C GLY A 229 14.82 16.92 -24.11
N LEU A 230 13.97 15.88 -24.00
CA LEU A 230 12.53 16.05 -23.89
C LEU A 230 12.17 16.65 -22.52
N GLY A 231 11.22 17.59 -22.53
CA GLY A 231 10.68 18.17 -21.32
C GLY A 231 9.79 17.22 -20.53
N ARG A 232 9.55 17.54 -19.25
CA ARG A 232 8.78 16.74 -18.31
C ARG A 232 7.40 16.33 -18.86
N GLU A 233 6.64 17.30 -19.36
CA GLU A 233 5.29 17.06 -19.89
C GLU A 233 5.31 16.17 -21.13
N GLU A 234 6.30 16.35 -22.04
CA GLU A 234 6.45 15.53 -23.22
C GLU A 234 6.81 14.09 -22.87
N VAL A 235 7.64 13.88 -21.85
CA VAL A 235 7.95 12.53 -21.34
C VAL A 235 6.73 11.86 -20.73
N GLN A 236 5.92 12.61 -19.98
CA GLN A 236 4.67 12.11 -19.39
C GLN A 236 3.66 11.64 -20.45
N GLU A 237 3.62 12.30 -21.63
CA GLU A 237 2.73 11.89 -22.73
C GLU A 237 3.26 10.67 -23.51
N ARG A 238 4.57 10.43 -23.50
CA ARG A 238 5.18 9.36 -24.30
C ARG A 238 5.36 8.05 -23.56
N VAL A 239 5.51 8.08 -22.24
CA VAL A 239 5.71 6.88 -21.43
C VAL A 239 4.37 6.24 -21.08
N ASN A 240 4.14 5.05 -21.61
CA ASN A 240 2.98 4.23 -21.25
C ASN A 240 3.44 2.84 -20.84
N TYR A 241 3.36 2.53 -19.56
CA TYR A 241 3.76 1.24 -19.02
C TYR A 241 2.60 0.38 -18.49
N ILE A 242 1.43 0.97 -18.21
CA ILE A 242 0.29 0.21 -17.69
C ILE A 242 -0.39 -0.69 -18.74
N ASP A 243 -0.19 -0.42 -20.04
CA ASP A 243 -0.73 -1.22 -21.14
C ASP A 243 0.26 -2.27 -21.65
N ARG A 244 1.40 -2.45 -20.98
CA ARG A 244 2.42 -3.41 -21.44
C ARG A 244 1.93 -4.86 -21.29
N PRO A 245 2.24 -5.73 -22.27
CA PRO A 245 1.84 -7.14 -22.22
C PRO A 245 2.39 -7.88 -21.02
N GLY A 246 1.61 -8.83 -20.50
CA GLY A 246 2.05 -9.74 -19.43
C GLY A 246 1.80 -9.24 -18.01
N LEU A 247 1.20 -8.05 -17.87
CA LEU A 247 0.77 -7.52 -16.58
C LEU A 247 -0.74 -7.28 -16.56
N GLU A 248 -1.32 -7.29 -15.39
CA GLU A 248 -2.75 -6.99 -15.23
C GLU A 248 -2.97 -5.48 -15.34
N HIS A 249 -3.88 -5.08 -16.23
CA HIS A 249 -4.33 -3.69 -16.26
C HIS A 249 -5.18 -3.41 -15.00
N PRO A 250 -4.95 -2.31 -14.27
CA PRO A 250 -5.72 -1.97 -13.07
C PRO A 250 -7.15 -1.51 -13.44
N ARG A 251 -7.98 -2.44 -13.91
CA ARG A 251 -9.33 -2.19 -14.43
C ARG A 251 -10.23 -1.43 -13.45
N VAL A 252 -10.02 -1.64 -12.16
CA VAL A 252 -10.77 -0.95 -11.10
C VAL A 252 -10.55 0.56 -11.11
N LEU A 253 -9.42 1.02 -11.64
CA LEU A 253 -9.07 2.45 -11.73
C LEU A 253 -9.62 3.12 -13.00
N GLY A 254 -9.99 2.35 -14.04
CA GLY A 254 -10.41 2.91 -15.32
C GLY A 254 -9.42 3.95 -15.86
N ASP A 255 -9.95 5.06 -16.40
CA ASP A 255 -9.12 6.15 -16.95
C ASP A 255 -8.21 6.83 -15.92
N ARG A 256 -8.52 6.69 -14.63
CA ARG A 256 -7.70 7.23 -13.55
C ARG A 256 -6.30 6.59 -13.52
N ALA A 257 -6.17 5.33 -13.97
CA ALA A 257 -4.87 4.66 -14.05
C ALA A 257 -3.87 5.45 -14.92
N TYR A 258 -4.32 5.99 -16.05
CA TYR A 258 -3.48 6.79 -16.94
C TYR A 258 -3.05 8.11 -16.32
N LEU A 259 -3.93 8.76 -15.55
CA LEU A 259 -3.59 9.96 -14.82
C LEU A 259 -2.53 9.69 -13.74
N LEU A 260 -2.70 8.61 -12.98
CA LEU A 260 -1.74 8.18 -11.96
C LEU A 260 -0.39 7.82 -12.60
N GLN A 261 -0.41 7.12 -13.76
CA GLN A 261 0.80 6.85 -14.52
C GLN A 261 1.54 8.13 -14.93
N LYS A 262 0.83 9.09 -15.55
CA LYS A 262 1.42 10.38 -15.95
C LYS A 262 2.07 11.09 -14.78
N ASN A 263 1.36 11.19 -13.66
CA ASN A 263 1.89 11.79 -12.44
C ASN A 263 3.17 11.06 -11.98
N GLY A 264 3.15 9.74 -11.98
CA GLY A 264 4.30 8.92 -11.61
C GLY A 264 5.50 9.11 -12.53
N VAL A 265 5.28 9.17 -13.84
CA VAL A 265 6.34 9.48 -14.82
C VAL A 265 6.98 10.84 -14.53
N GLY A 266 6.15 11.84 -14.18
CA GLY A 266 6.65 13.17 -13.77
C GLY A 266 7.52 13.11 -12.52
N ILE A 267 7.13 12.33 -11.50
CA ILE A 267 7.92 12.16 -10.27
C ILE A 267 9.25 11.46 -10.58
N VAL A 268 9.26 10.43 -11.42
CA VAL A 268 10.51 9.77 -11.85
C VAL A 268 11.40 10.73 -12.63
N TYR A 269 10.81 11.56 -13.51
CA TYR A 269 11.56 12.58 -14.26
C TYR A 269 12.26 13.58 -13.34
N ASP A 270 11.56 14.07 -12.32
CA ASP A 270 12.09 15.01 -11.33
C ASP A 270 13.19 14.36 -10.48
N ALA A 271 12.95 13.14 -9.96
CA ALA A 271 13.91 12.37 -9.17
C ALA A 271 15.24 12.08 -9.90
N LEU A 272 15.20 11.91 -11.24
CA LEU A 272 16.41 11.77 -12.07
C LEU A 272 17.24 13.06 -12.17
N GLY A 273 16.66 14.24 -11.84
CA GLY A 273 17.39 15.51 -11.77
C GLY A 273 18.04 15.79 -10.42
N GLU A 274 17.53 15.16 -9.36
CA GLU A 274 17.99 15.36 -7.98
C GLU A 274 19.15 14.42 -7.59
N HIS A 275 19.33 13.31 -8.33
CA HIS A 275 20.41 12.35 -8.05
C HIS A 275 21.70 12.79 -8.75
N PRO A 276 22.80 13.05 -8.04
CA PRO A 276 24.09 13.27 -8.68
C PRO A 276 24.49 12.01 -9.46
N SER A 277 24.74 12.19 -10.75
CA SER A 277 25.24 11.18 -11.66
C SER A 277 26.49 10.51 -11.07
N GLY A 278 26.36 9.31 -10.50
CA GLY A 278 27.55 8.59 -10.05
C GLY A 278 27.41 7.44 -9.06
N GLN A 279 26.22 6.91 -8.77
CA GLN A 279 26.12 5.65 -7.99
C GLN A 279 25.02 4.74 -8.56
N ALA A 280 25.26 4.24 -9.78
CA ALA A 280 24.61 3.03 -10.28
C ALA A 280 25.74 2.04 -10.54
N GLY A 281 26.02 1.22 -9.53
CA GLY A 281 26.92 0.10 -9.56
C GLY A 281 26.21 -1.15 -9.07
#